data_e7451d9ed4909ae833f47a1c2c6d3c30
#
_entry.id   e7451d9ed4909ae833f47a1c2c6d3c30
#
_cell.length_a   1.000
_cell.length_b   1.000
_cell.length_c   1.000
_cell.angle_alpha   90.00
_cell.angle_beta   90.00
_cell.angle_gamma   90.00
#
_symmetry.space_group_name_H-M   'P 1'
#
loop_
_entity.id
_entity.type
_entity.pdbx_description
1 polymer ?
#
loop_
_entity_poly.entity_id
_entity_poly.type
_entity_poly.pdbx_seq_one_letter_code
_entity_poly.pdbx_strand_id
1 'polypeptide(L)'
;RSSAASDVYKRQMYQSLKKLSALPDDTLVCCAHEYTLSNMKFALSILPHDLSINDYYRKVKELRAKNQITLPVILKNERQINVFLRTEDIDLINVINEETLLQQPEERFAWLRSKKDRF
;
A
#
# COMPACT_ATOMS: atom_id res chain seq x y z
N ARG A 1 -13.75 17.20 13.37
CA ARG A 1 -12.38 17.09 12.94
C ARG A 1 -12.14 17.95 11.69
N SER A 2 -11.15 18.82 11.72
CA SER A 2 -10.92 19.73 10.61
C SER A 2 -10.17 19.03 9.46
N SER A 3 -10.42 19.47 8.23
CA SER A 3 -9.72 19.01 7.05
C SER A 3 -8.22 19.25 7.15
N ALA A 4 -7.80 20.40 7.72
CA ALA A 4 -6.41 20.77 7.87
C ALA A 4 -5.67 19.78 8.77
N ALA A 5 -6.27 19.35 9.89
CA ALA A 5 -5.66 18.36 10.77
C ALA A 5 -5.50 17.01 10.08
N SER A 6 -6.52 16.60 9.30
CA SER A 6 -6.47 15.36 8.54
C SER A 6 -5.37 15.41 7.47
N ASP A 7 -5.21 16.55 6.78
CA ASP A 7 -4.19 16.74 5.75
C ASP A 7 -2.79 16.69 6.35
N VAL A 8 -2.59 17.31 7.52
CA VAL A 8 -1.30 17.27 8.24
C VAL A 8 -0.96 15.81 8.62
N TYR A 9 -1.93 15.07 9.15
CA TYR A 9 -1.74 13.67 9.52
C TYR A 9 -1.34 12.82 8.31
N LYS A 10 -2.04 12.98 7.19
CA LYS A 10 -1.73 12.24 5.96
C LYS A 10 -0.34 12.56 5.43
N ARG A 11 0.06 13.83 5.52
CA ARG A 11 1.41 14.26 5.10
C ARG A 11 2.48 13.62 5.97
N GLN A 12 2.26 13.58 7.29
CA GLN A 12 3.18 12.94 8.21
C GLN A 12 3.31 11.45 7.94
N MET A 13 2.20 10.77 7.67
CA MET A 13 2.21 9.35 7.31
C MET A 13 3.00 9.12 6.02
N TYR A 14 2.79 9.96 5.02
CA TYR A 14 3.53 9.86 3.76
C TYR A 14 5.04 10.02 3.99
N GLN A 15 5.44 10.99 4.78
CA GLN A 15 6.86 11.21 5.10
C GLN A 15 7.47 10.00 5.80
N SER A 16 6.75 9.39 6.73
CA SER A 16 7.21 8.20 7.43
C SER A 16 7.40 7.01 6.48
N LEU A 17 6.44 6.79 5.58
CA LEU A 17 6.54 5.70 4.59
C LEU A 17 7.65 5.95 3.58
N LYS A 18 7.89 7.21 3.21
CA LYS A 18 8.98 7.55 2.32
C LYS A 18 10.33 7.22 2.95
N LYS A 19 10.50 7.50 4.23
CA LYS A 19 11.72 7.13 4.97
C LYS A 19 11.89 5.61 5.01
N LEU A 20 10.83 4.87 5.28
CA LEU A 20 10.85 3.41 5.27
C LEU A 20 11.27 2.89 3.90
N SER A 21 10.68 3.43 2.84
CA SER A 21 10.96 3.01 1.46
C SER A 21 12.40 3.28 1.03
N ALA A 22 13.10 4.19 1.69
CA ALA A 22 14.50 4.51 1.40
C ALA A 22 15.49 3.53 2.03
N LEU A 23 15.03 2.61 2.89
CA LEU A 23 15.88 1.61 3.52
C LEU A 23 16.33 0.55 2.49
N PRO A 24 17.36 -0.26 2.83
CA PRO A 24 17.84 -1.31 1.92
C PRO A 24 16.74 -2.32 1.56
N ASP A 25 16.86 -2.91 0.37
CA ASP A 25 15.88 -3.86 -0.18
C ASP A 25 15.69 -5.10 0.71
N ASP A 26 16.73 -5.52 1.44
CA ASP A 26 16.70 -6.70 2.30
C ASP A 26 16.15 -6.41 3.71
N THR A 27 15.73 -5.17 3.98
CA THR A 27 15.11 -4.81 5.26
C THR A 27 13.83 -5.62 5.47
N LEU A 28 13.68 -6.21 6.65
CA LEU A 28 12.48 -6.97 7.00
C LEU A 28 11.37 -6.04 7.45
N VAL A 29 10.17 -6.26 6.89
CA VAL A 29 8.97 -5.49 7.24
C VAL A 29 7.98 -6.45 7.90
N CYS A 30 7.52 -6.10 9.09
CA CYS A 30 6.59 -6.91 9.86
C CYS A 30 5.31 -6.13 10.13
N CYS A 31 4.16 -6.78 9.92
CA CYS A 31 2.86 -6.24 10.29
C CYS A 31 1.97 -7.38 10.80
N ALA A 32 0.84 -7.06 11.43
CA ALA A 32 -0.06 -8.09 11.94
C ALA A 32 -0.71 -8.86 10.78
N HIS A 33 -0.98 -10.16 10.99
CA HIS A 33 -1.51 -11.05 9.95
C HIS A 33 -2.84 -10.58 9.39
N GLU A 34 -3.76 -10.15 10.24
CA GLU A 34 -5.07 -9.66 9.83
C GLU A 34 -4.95 -8.42 8.96
N TYR A 35 -3.96 -7.57 9.22
CA TYR A 35 -3.71 -6.39 8.41
C TYR A 35 -3.12 -6.73 7.05
N THR A 36 -2.30 -7.80 6.98
CA THR A 36 -1.73 -8.24 5.71
C THR A 36 -2.84 -8.59 4.72
N LEU A 37 -3.81 -9.41 5.13
CA LEU A 37 -4.90 -9.82 4.25
C LEU A 37 -5.78 -8.64 3.86
N SER A 38 -6.14 -7.79 4.82
CA SER A 38 -6.95 -6.60 4.59
C SER A 38 -6.25 -5.65 3.60
N ASN A 39 -4.95 -5.43 3.79
CA ASN A 39 -4.17 -4.55 2.92
C ASN A 39 -4.07 -5.10 1.49
N MET A 40 -3.97 -6.43 1.35
CA MET A 40 -3.95 -7.06 0.03
C MET A 40 -5.29 -6.90 -0.69
N LYS A 41 -6.40 -7.04 0.03
CA LYS A 41 -7.73 -6.81 -0.55
C LYS A 41 -7.88 -5.38 -1.04
N PHE A 42 -7.42 -4.42 -0.24
CA PHE A 42 -7.44 -3.02 -0.65
C PHE A 42 -6.56 -2.78 -1.88
N ALA A 43 -5.34 -3.32 -1.87
CA ALA A 43 -4.42 -3.17 -3.00
C ALA A 43 -5.05 -3.70 -4.29
N LEU A 44 -5.74 -4.84 -4.24
CA LEU A 44 -6.42 -5.40 -5.40
C LEU A 44 -7.63 -4.58 -5.83
N SER A 45 -8.27 -3.85 -4.92
CA SER A 45 -9.35 -2.94 -5.30
C SER A 45 -8.85 -1.76 -6.11
N ILE A 46 -7.59 -1.37 -5.92
CA ILE A 46 -6.95 -0.26 -6.64
C ILE A 46 -6.27 -0.75 -7.92
N LEU A 47 -5.54 -1.86 -7.85
CA LEU A 47 -4.77 -2.43 -8.97
C LEU A 47 -5.17 -3.89 -9.18
N PRO A 48 -6.38 -4.17 -9.70
CA PRO A 48 -6.91 -5.54 -9.76
C PRO A 48 -6.15 -6.46 -10.71
N HIS A 49 -5.39 -5.92 -11.63
CA HIS A 49 -4.64 -6.71 -12.63
C HIS A 49 -3.14 -6.76 -12.37
N ASP A 50 -2.67 -6.21 -11.25
CA ASP A 50 -1.26 -6.23 -10.91
C ASP A 50 -0.82 -7.64 -10.54
N LEU A 51 0.18 -8.16 -11.26
CA LEU A 51 0.63 -9.55 -11.09
C LEU A 51 1.28 -9.78 -9.72
N SER A 52 2.11 -8.85 -9.27
CA SER A 52 2.81 -8.99 -7.99
C SER A 52 1.83 -9.06 -6.83
N ILE A 53 0.83 -8.18 -6.84
CA ILE A 53 -0.19 -8.13 -5.79
C ILE A 53 -1.05 -9.39 -5.82
N ASN A 54 -1.49 -9.82 -7.02
CA ASN A 54 -2.30 -11.03 -7.15
C ASN A 54 -1.57 -12.28 -6.68
N ASP A 55 -0.30 -12.44 -7.06
CA ASP A 55 0.50 -13.58 -6.66
C ASP A 55 0.70 -13.62 -5.16
N TYR A 56 1.00 -12.48 -4.56
CA TYR A 56 1.20 -12.41 -3.11
C TYR A 56 -0.09 -12.66 -2.36
N TYR A 57 -1.21 -12.16 -2.84
CA TYR A 57 -2.51 -12.38 -2.22
C TYR A 57 -2.85 -13.87 -2.19
N ARG A 58 -2.62 -14.59 -3.30
CA ARG A 58 -2.83 -16.04 -3.33
C ARG A 58 -1.95 -16.75 -2.31
N LYS A 59 -0.68 -16.36 -2.22
CA LYS A 59 0.26 -16.94 -1.26
C LYS A 59 -0.19 -16.70 0.18
N VAL A 60 -0.63 -15.49 0.50
CA VAL A 60 -1.12 -15.16 1.84
C VAL A 60 -2.36 -16.01 2.18
N LYS A 61 -3.29 -16.14 1.24
CA LYS A 61 -4.50 -16.96 1.45
C LYS A 61 -4.15 -18.41 1.73
N GLU A 62 -3.21 -18.98 0.99
CA GLU A 62 -2.76 -20.36 1.21
C GLU A 62 -2.12 -20.53 2.59
N LEU A 63 -1.26 -19.60 2.97
CA LEU A 63 -0.60 -19.65 4.28
C LEU A 63 -1.61 -19.53 5.42
N ARG A 64 -2.58 -18.63 5.28
CA ARG A 64 -3.64 -18.47 6.29
C ARG A 64 -4.52 -19.72 6.39
N ALA A 65 -4.84 -20.35 5.26
CA ALA A 65 -5.64 -21.57 5.25
C ALA A 65 -4.94 -22.71 5.98
N LYS A 66 -3.60 -22.71 5.99
CA LYS A 66 -2.78 -23.71 6.67
C LYS A 66 -2.36 -23.27 8.07
N ASN A 67 -2.87 -22.15 8.57
CA ASN A 67 -2.49 -21.54 9.84
C ASN A 67 -0.99 -21.25 9.93
N GLN A 68 -0.36 -20.94 8.82
CA GLN A 68 1.06 -20.60 8.75
C GLN A 68 1.26 -19.08 8.81
N ILE A 69 2.47 -18.68 9.21
CA ILE A 69 2.84 -17.27 9.35
C ILE A 69 3.09 -16.67 7.97
N THR A 70 2.54 -15.47 7.72
CA THR A 70 2.71 -14.73 6.47
C THR A 70 3.89 -13.76 6.49
N LEU A 71 4.52 -13.58 7.63
CA LEU A 71 5.58 -12.59 7.84
C LEU A 71 6.89 -13.28 8.22
N PRO A 72 8.02 -12.60 8.09
CA PRO A 72 8.24 -11.24 7.58
C PRO A 72 8.35 -11.17 6.06
N VAL A 73 8.31 -9.95 5.51
CA VAL A 73 8.48 -9.67 4.08
C VAL A 73 9.67 -8.73 3.92
N ILE A 74 10.52 -8.96 2.91
CA ILE A 74 11.60 -8.01 2.64
C ILE A 74 11.04 -6.77 1.96
N LEU A 75 11.69 -5.63 2.17
CA LEU A 75 11.20 -4.34 1.68
C LEU A 75 11.10 -4.30 0.15
N LYS A 76 11.98 -5.01 -0.56
CA LYS A 76 11.91 -5.11 -2.01
C LYS A 76 10.53 -5.61 -2.46
N ASN A 77 10.02 -6.65 -1.80
CA ASN A 77 8.71 -7.20 -2.12
C ASN A 77 7.59 -6.27 -1.64
N GLU A 78 7.76 -5.66 -0.47
CA GLU A 78 6.79 -4.72 0.08
C GLU A 78 6.56 -3.54 -0.88
N ARG A 79 7.61 -3.04 -1.53
CA ARG A 79 7.47 -1.96 -2.52
C ARG A 79 6.59 -2.36 -3.70
N GLN A 80 6.49 -3.65 -4.01
CA GLN A 80 5.67 -4.13 -5.11
C GLN A 80 4.22 -4.39 -4.72
N ILE A 81 3.99 -4.79 -3.47
CA ILE A 81 2.65 -5.23 -3.03
C ILE A 81 1.91 -4.18 -2.21
N ASN A 82 2.61 -3.19 -1.66
CA ASN A 82 2.00 -2.15 -0.84
C ASN A 82 1.77 -0.90 -1.71
N VAL A 83 0.51 -0.64 -2.05
CA VAL A 83 0.17 0.49 -2.94
C VAL A 83 0.58 1.84 -2.34
N PHE A 84 0.65 1.96 -1.01
CA PHE A 84 1.08 3.19 -0.36
C PHE A 84 2.56 3.52 -0.63
N LEU A 85 3.35 2.52 -1.04
CA LEU A 85 4.74 2.71 -1.45
C LEU A 85 4.90 2.91 -2.96
N ARG A 86 3.79 2.92 -3.71
CA ARG A 86 3.79 3.01 -5.17
C ARG A 86 3.22 4.34 -5.68
N THR A 87 3.32 5.39 -4.89
CA THR A 87 2.74 6.70 -5.24
C THR A 87 3.37 7.35 -6.47
N GLU A 88 4.55 6.87 -6.90
CA GLU A 88 5.21 7.34 -8.12
C GLU A 88 5.15 6.30 -9.25
N ASP A 89 4.45 5.18 -9.04
CA ASP A 89 4.30 4.11 -10.02
C ASP A 89 3.29 4.50 -11.09
N ILE A 90 3.64 4.27 -12.35
CA ILE A 90 2.79 4.67 -13.48
C ILE A 90 1.45 3.95 -13.47
N ASP A 91 1.41 2.70 -13.03
CA ASP A 91 0.15 1.95 -12.98
C ASP A 91 -0.84 2.60 -12.01
N LEU A 92 -0.35 3.01 -10.83
CA LEU A 92 -1.19 3.71 -9.86
C LEU A 92 -1.60 5.09 -10.38
N ILE A 93 -0.67 5.82 -10.99
CA ILE A 93 -0.95 7.13 -11.56
C ILE A 93 -2.06 7.03 -12.60
N ASN A 94 -2.03 6.02 -13.45
CA ASN A 94 -3.06 5.81 -14.47
C ASN A 94 -4.44 5.54 -13.86
N VAL A 95 -4.49 4.74 -12.79
CA VAL A 95 -5.75 4.47 -12.09
C VAL A 95 -6.33 5.75 -11.49
N ILE A 96 -5.49 6.55 -10.84
CA ILE A 96 -5.94 7.81 -10.24
C ILE A 96 -6.42 8.77 -11.32
N ASN A 97 -5.73 8.83 -12.45
CA ASN A 97 -6.08 9.74 -13.54
C ASN A 97 -7.44 9.44 -14.17
N GLU A 98 -7.99 8.25 -13.95
CA GLU A 98 -9.36 7.94 -14.38
C GLU A 98 -10.40 8.72 -13.57
N GLU A 99 -10.08 9.11 -12.33
CA GLU A 99 -10.98 9.87 -11.47
C GLU A 99 -10.61 11.33 -11.35
N THR A 100 -9.31 11.63 -11.21
CA THR A 100 -8.83 12.98 -10.92
C THR A 100 -7.36 13.12 -11.32
N LEU A 101 -6.91 14.35 -11.55
CA LEU A 101 -5.51 14.64 -11.88
C LEU A 101 -4.78 15.08 -10.62
N LEU A 102 -3.85 14.28 -10.16
CA LEU A 102 -2.98 14.59 -9.03
C LEU A 102 -1.53 14.55 -9.49
N GLN A 103 -0.78 15.62 -9.22
CA GLN A 103 0.57 15.77 -9.75
C GLN A 103 1.66 15.42 -8.74
N GLN A 104 1.33 15.40 -7.45
CA GLN A 104 2.32 15.19 -6.39
C GLN A 104 2.12 13.82 -5.71
N PRO A 105 3.23 13.14 -5.32
CA PRO A 105 3.11 11.87 -4.61
C PRO A 105 2.32 11.98 -3.30
N GLU A 106 2.46 13.10 -2.58
CA GLU A 106 1.71 13.32 -1.34
C GLU A 106 0.21 13.34 -1.59
N GLU A 107 -0.22 13.93 -2.70
CA GLU A 107 -1.63 13.98 -3.07
C GLU A 107 -2.15 12.59 -3.42
N ARG A 108 -1.36 11.79 -4.12
CA ARG A 108 -1.72 10.41 -4.45
C ARG A 108 -1.80 9.54 -3.19
N PHE A 109 -0.88 9.74 -2.26
CA PHE A 109 -0.94 9.06 -0.96
C PHE A 109 -2.23 9.42 -0.21
N ALA A 110 -2.58 10.70 -0.17
CA ALA A 110 -3.81 11.16 0.49
C ALA A 110 -5.05 10.57 -0.17
N TRP A 111 -5.06 10.46 -1.50
CA TRP A 111 -6.14 9.82 -2.25
C TRP A 111 -6.30 8.35 -1.84
N LEU A 112 -5.18 7.61 -1.78
CA LEU A 112 -5.19 6.21 -1.33
C LEU A 112 -5.70 6.09 0.10
N ARG A 113 -5.25 6.95 0.99
CA ARG A 113 -5.65 6.92 2.41
C ARG A 113 -7.15 7.16 2.55
N SER A 114 -7.69 8.10 1.78
CA SER A 114 -9.13 8.38 1.78
C SER A 114 -9.93 7.18 1.24
N LYS A 115 -9.45 6.53 0.19
CA LYS A 115 -10.09 5.31 -0.34
C LYS A 115 -10.06 4.19 0.70
N LYS A 116 -8.93 4.00 1.38
CA LYS A 116 -8.79 2.97 2.41
C LYS A 116 -9.74 3.21 3.57
N ASP A 117 -9.89 4.46 3.98
CA ASP A 117 -10.78 4.83 5.09
C ASP A 117 -12.24 4.51 4.80
N ARG A 118 -12.62 4.44 3.51
CA ARG A 118 -13.98 4.10 3.07
C ARG A 118 -14.12 2.64 2.62
N PHE A 119 -13.03 1.92 2.62
CA PHE A 119 -12.99 0.52 2.20
C PHE A 119 -13.45 -0.40 3.34
#